data_4d6e12b61edc4d55fb23904899b73989
#
_entry.id   4d6e12b61edc4d55fb23904899b73989
#
_cell.length_a   1.000
_cell.length_b   1.000
_cell.length_c   1.000
_cell.angle_alpha   90.00
_cell.angle_beta   90.00
_cell.angle_gamma   90.00
#
_symmetry.space_group_name_H-M   'P 1'
#
loop_
_entity.id
_entity.type
_entity.pdbx_description
1 polymer ?
#
loop_
_entity_poly.entity_id
_entity_poly.type
_entity_poly.pdbx_seq_one_letter_code
_entity_poly.pdbx_strand_id
1 'polypeptide(L)'
;MPLVGSDGLDIKDAAGKPVTRYEQLFISTHNLEFLKYLKRLGGSKGSKGSKESKQVESFLVSRKSTSSCISLMPEYLRSYITELNYLFSEIHTCTDDANTAVSHHSFYNFGNNLRKFLEAFLFFKYPSNSIKKDKRLHLFFGDEAGAFSLVNRLTNEHSHLEEFIDRGMVPIDCAEIARTAKFVLQTMKAKDPDQYHHFLSSINAVDPIPDCLT
;
A
#
# COMPACT_ATOMS: atom_id res chain seq x y z
N MET A 1 27.61 -7.61 -9.18
CA MET A 1 28.45 -6.43 -8.88
C MET A 1 29.66 -6.51 -9.78
N PRO A 2 29.94 -5.51 -10.64
CA PRO A 2 31.12 -5.53 -11.49
C PRO A 2 32.41 -5.57 -10.67
N LEU A 3 33.44 -6.20 -11.21
CA LEU A 3 34.80 -6.07 -10.70
C LEU A 3 35.33 -4.71 -11.09
N VAL A 4 35.90 -3.98 -10.13
CA VAL A 4 36.44 -2.66 -10.32
C VAL A 4 37.97 -2.75 -10.23
N GLY A 5 38.65 -2.19 -11.19
CA GLY A 5 40.13 -2.10 -11.22
C GLY A 5 40.65 -1.12 -10.18
N SER A 6 41.96 -1.05 -10.05
CA SER A 6 42.65 -0.10 -9.16
C SER A 6 42.46 1.37 -9.55
N ASP A 7 42.00 1.63 -10.77
CA ASP A 7 41.64 2.93 -11.33
C ASP A 7 40.18 3.35 -11.07
N GLY A 8 39.41 2.50 -10.38
CA GLY A 8 37.98 2.73 -10.09
C GLY A 8 37.04 2.42 -11.26
N LEU A 9 37.54 1.88 -12.39
CA LEU A 9 36.74 1.54 -13.57
C LEU A 9 36.33 0.06 -13.57
N ASP A 10 35.17 -0.24 -14.20
CA ASP A 10 34.72 -1.63 -14.37
C ASP A 10 35.70 -2.41 -15.23
N ILE A 11 36.15 -3.57 -14.74
CA ILE A 11 36.94 -4.52 -15.53
C ILE A 11 35.99 -5.13 -16.57
N LYS A 12 36.40 -5.06 -17.85
CA LYS A 12 35.64 -5.58 -18.98
C LYS A 12 36.33 -6.81 -19.56
N ASP A 13 35.53 -7.76 -20.06
CA ASP A 13 36.04 -8.89 -20.82
C ASP A 13 36.43 -8.51 -22.25
N ALA A 14 36.92 -9.51 -23.03
CA ALA A 14 37.32 -9.30 -24.41
C ALA A 14 36.19 -8.82 -25.34
N ALA A 15 34.92 -8.97 -24.95
CA ALA A 15 33.73 -8.51 -25.65
C ALA A 15 33.26 -7.12 -25.16
N GLY A 16 34.00 -6.49 -24.24
CA GLY A 16 33.64 -5.19 -23.66
C GLY A 16 32.56 -5.23 -22.58
N LYS A 17 32.16 -6.43 -22.16
CA LYS A 17 31.14 -6.62 -21.12
C LYS A 17 31.78 -6.54 -19.73
N PRO A 18 31.13 -5.84 -18.75
CA PRO A 18 31.67 -5.80 -17.39
C PRO A 18 31.77 -7.20 -16.78
N VAL A 19 32.94 -7.55 -16.27
CA VAL A 19 33.18 -8.81 -15.57
C VAL A 19 32.48 -8.73 -14.20
N THR A 20 31.55 -9.62 -13.93
CA THR A 20 30.88 -9.69 -12.64
C THR A 20 31.59 -10.67 -11.72
N ARG A 21 31.68 -10.32 -10.43
CA ARG A 21 32.31 -11.18 -9.43
C ARG A 21 31.49 -12.46 -9.18
N TYR A 22 30.17 -12.37 -9.41
CA TYR A 22 29.23 -13.44 -9.15
C TYR A 22 28.22 -13.54 -10.28
N GLU A 23 27.88 -14.75 -10.69
CA GLU A 23 26.80 -15.01 -11.65
C GLU A 23 25.44 -14.87 -10.99
N GLN A 24 25.37 -15.24 -9.70
CA GLN A 24 24.16 -15.18 -8.89
C GLN A 24 24.49 -14.74 -7.47
N LEU A 25 23.62 -13.93 -6.88
CA LEU A 25 23.74 -13.46 -5.51
C LEU A 25 22.45 -13.75 -4.75
N PHE A 26 22.59 -14.43 -3.63
CA PHE A 26 21.50 -14.67 -2.67
C PHE A 26 21.69 -13.75 -1.47
N ILE A 27 20.62 -13.03 -1.11
CA ILE A 27 20.59 -12.18 0.08
C ILE A 27 19.40 -12.60 0.93
N SER A 28 19.64 -12.97 2.20
CA SER A 28 18.59 -13.22 3.17
C SER A 28 18.53 -12.11 4.20
N THR A 29 17.33 -11.69 4.59
CA THR A 29 17.12 -10.69 5.63
C THR A 29 15.80 -10.90 6.33
N HIS A 30 15.74 -10.58 7.63
CA HIS A 30 14.51 -10.45 8.40
C HIS A 30 14.13 -8.98 8.61
N ASN A 31 14.95 -8.05 8.11
CA ASN A 31 14.73 -6.62 8.24
C ASN A 31 13.96 -6.08 7.03
N LEU A 32 12.72 -5.64 7.24
CA LEU A 32 11.84 -5.11 6.18
C LEU A 32 12.38 -3.81 5.57
N GLU A 33 13.07 -2.98 6.33
CA GLU A 33 13.68 -1.74 5.81
C GLU A 33 14.82 -2.05 4.85
N PHE A 34 15.65 -3.04 5.19
CA PHE A 34 16.71 -3.51 4.30
C PHE A 34 16.14 -4.13 3.01
N LEU A 35 15.04 -4.90 3.13
CA LEU A 35 14.33 -5.42 1.97
C LEU A 35 13.83 -4.30 1.04
N LYS A 36 13.26 -3.23 1.59
CA LYS A 36 12.84 -2.05 0.80
C LYS A 36 14.03 -1.40 0.09
N TYR A 37 15.16 -1.30 0.78
CA TYR A 37 16.39 -0.77 0.19
C TYR A 37 16.87 -1.62 -0.98
N LEU A 38 16.90 -2.96 -0.83
CA LEU A 38 17.27 -3.89 -1.89
C LEU A 38 16.35 -3.79 -3.11
N LYS A 39 15.04 -3.62 -2.90
CA LYS A 39 14.08 -3.42 -3.99
C LYS A 39 14.37 -2.15 -4.79
N ARG A 40 14.75 -1.07 -4.13
CA ARG A 40 15.17 0.18 -4.81
C ARG A 40 16.42 -0.01 -5.67
N LEU A 41 17.38 -0.79 -5.20
CA LEU A 41 18.60 -1.09 -5.95
C LEU A 41 18.33 -1.96 -7.17
N GLY A 42 17.42 -2.94 -7.07
CA GLY A 42 17.02 -3.83 -8.17
C GLY A 42 16.11 -3.17 -9.20
N GLY A 43 15.32 -2.17 -8.77
CA GLY A 43 14.32 -1.46 -9.59
C GLY A 43 14.84 -0.21 -10.32
N SER A 44 16.13 0.13 -10.22
CA SER A 44 16.71 1.18 -11.05
C SER A 44 16.59 0.74 -12.52
N LYS A 45 15.53 1.19 -13.20
CA LYS A 45 15.39 1.09 -14.67
C LYS A 45 16.61 1.75 -15.26
N GLY A 46 17.61 0.95 -15.60
CA GLY A 46 18.76 1.39 -16.32
C GLY A 46 18.34 2.19 -17.54
N SER A 47 19.07 3.24 -17.83
CA SER A 47 18.92 4.09 -19.00
C SER A 47 18.52 3.27 -20.23
N LYS A 48 17.59 3.79 -21.02
CA LYS A 48 17.15 3.22 -22.29
C LYS A 48 18.35 2.70 -23.10
N GLY A 49 18.55 1.39 -23.12
CA GLY A 49 19.62 0.83 -23.95
C GLY A 49 20.11 -0.59 -23.61
N SER A 50 19.97 -1.09 -22.40
CA SER A 50 20.42 -2.46 -22.09
C SER A 50 19.25 -3.43 -21.90
N LYS A 51 19.15 -4.40 -22.83
CA LYS A 51 18.14 -5.49 -22.83
C LYS A 51 18.39 -6.59 -21.77
N GLU A 52 19.29 -6.41 -20.83
CA GLU A 52 19.49 -7.36 -19.72
C GLU A 52 18.73 -6.86 -18.49
N SER A 53 17.46 -7.22 -18.38
CA SER A 53 16.74 -7.10 -17.12
C SER A 53 17.41 -8.04 -16.10
N LYS A 54 18.09 -7.47 -15.10
CA LYS A 54 18.55 -8.26 -13.94
C LYS A 54 17.30 -8.89 -13.32
N GLN A 55 17.17 -10.20 -13.45
CA GLN A 55 16.05 -10.93 -12.90
C GLN A 55 16.24 -11.01 -11.38
N VAL A 56 15.41 -10.29 -10.65
CA VAL A 56 15.40 -10.33 -9.18
C VAL A 56 14.14 -11.09 -8.76
N GLU A 57 14.36 -12.26 -8.14
CA GLU A 57 13.29 -13.04 -7.54
C GLU A 57 13.30 -12.89 -6.03
N SER A 58 12.12 -12.82 -5.44
CA SER A 58 11.96 -12.63 -4.00
C SER A 58 11.16 -13.79 -3.40
N PHE A 59 11.71 -14.38 -2.35
CA PHE A 59 11.12 -15.50 -1.64
C PHE A 59 10.87 -15.14 -0.17
N LEU A 60 9.84 -15.75 0.40
CA LEU A 60 9.56 -15.71 1.83
C LEU A 60 9.93 -17.05 2.46
N VAL A 61 10.76 -17.00 3.49
CA VAL A 61 11.03 -18.15 4.36
C VAL A 61 10.13 -18.03 5.58
N SER A 62 9.22 -18.96 5.72
CA SER A 62 8.33 -19.03 6.88
C SER A 62 8.64 -20.26 7.74
N ARG A 63 8.66 -20.06 9.07
CA ARG A 63 8.84 -21.13 10.03
C ARG A 63 7.48 -21.71 10.41
N LYS A 64 7.35 -23.02 10.27
CA LYS A 64 6.27 -23.81 10.87
C LYS A 64 6.78 -24.44 12.16
N SER A 65 5.91 -25.05 12.98
CA SER A 65 6.28 -25.60 14.29
C SER A 65 7.54 -26.49 14.25
N THR A 66 7.66 -27.36 13.26
CA THR A 66 8.74 -28.36 13.16
C THR A 66 9.57 -28.23 11.89
N SER A 67 9.22 -27.31 10.97
CA SER A 67 9.89 -27.18 9.68
C SER A 67 9.89 -25.72 9.22
N SER A 68 10.66 -25.44 8.17
CA SER A 68 10.61 -24.18 7.46
C SER A 68 10.19 -24.42 6.01
N CYS A 69 9.47 -23.52 5.40
CA CYS A 69 9.16 -23.58 3.99
C CYS A 69 9.56 -22.29 3.27
N ILE A 70 9.92 -22.43 2.01
CA ILE A 70 10.21 -21.32 1.11
C ILE A 70 9.05 -21.23 0.14
N SER A 71 8.51 -20.05 -0.02
CA SER A 71 7.46 -19.72 -0.98
C SER A 71 7.82 -18.45 -1.74
N LEU A 72 7.17 -18.22 -2.88
CA LEU A 72 7.25 -16.91 -3.51
C LEU A 72 6.76 -15.85 -2.54
N MET A 73 7.42 -14.70 -2.55
CA MET A 73 7.03 -13.58 -1.69
C MET A 73 5.60 -13.15 -2.03
N PRO A 74 4.69 -13.07 -1.05
CA PRO A 74 3.34 -12.59 -1.26
C PRO A 74 3.32 -11.20 -1.88
N GLU A 75 2.31 -10.91 -2.69
CA GLU A 75 2.23 -9.67 -3.44
C GLU A 75 2.23 -8.43 -2.55
N TYR A 76 1.56 -8.46 -1.42
CA TYR A 76 1.54 -7.35 -0.47
C TYR A 76 2.93 -7.00 0.08
N LEU A 77 3.83 -7.98 0.26
CA LEU A 77 5.23 -7.73 0.65
C LEU A 77 6.09 -7.34 -0.56
N ARG A 78 5.73 -7.82 -1.75
CA ARG A 78 6.46 -7.56 -2.98
C ARG A 78 6.14 -6.17 -3.56
N SER A 79 4.89 -5.78 -3.55
CA SER A 79 4.36 -4.62 -4.28
C SER A 79 4.24 -3.38 -3.42
N TYR A 80 3.84 -3.52 -2.16
CA TYR A 80 3.61 -2.36 -1.30
C TYR A 80 4.87 -1.91 -0.56
N ILE A 81 5.17 -0.63 -0.69
CA ILE A 81 6.35 -0.01 -0.06
C ILE A 81 6.12 0.18 1.43
N THR A 82 4.88 0.52 1.84
CA THR A 82 4.51 0.78 3.23
C THR A 82 3.15 0.18 3.56
N GLU A 83 2.85 0.03 4.87
CA GLU A 83 1.50 -0.32 5.33
C GLU A 83 0.45 0.68 4.82
N LEU A 84 0.81 1.96 4.74
CA LEU A 84 -0.09 3.00 4.27
C LEU A 84 -0.54 2.77 2.80
N ASN A 85 0.38 2.34 1.93
CA ASN A 85 0.04 1.97 0.55
C ASN A 85 -0.88 0.74 0.50
N TYR A 86 -0.62 -0.25 1.37
CA TYR A 86 -1.49 -1.43 1.48
C TYR A 86 -2.90 -1.04 1.94
N LEU A 87 -3.02 -0.23 2.99
CA LEU A 87 -4.31 0.24 3.49
C LEU A 87 -5.08 1.05 2.42
N PHE A 88 -4.37 1.90 1.66
CA PHE A 88 -4.97 2.61 0.54
C PHE A 88 -5.50 1.65 -0.53
N SER A 89 -4.74 0.61 -0.87
CA SER A 89 -5.16 -0.43 -1.82
C SER A 89 -6.42 -1.16 -1.36
N GLU A 90 -6.52 -1.51 -0.08
CA GLU A 90 -7.71 -2.15 0.49
C GLU A 90 -8.96 -1.24 0.41
N ILE A 91 -8.79 0.07 0.67
CA ILE A 91 -9.87 1.05 0.53
C ILE A 91 -10.26 1.22 -0.94
N HIS A 92 -9.27 1.31 -1.84
CA HIS A 92 -9.51 1.41 -3.28
C HIS A 92 -10.29 0.22 -3.81
N THR A 93 -9.94 -1.00 -3.38
CA THR A 93 -10.65 -2.23 -3.77
C THR A 93 -12.13 -2.18 -3.40
N CYS A 94 -12.48 -1.53 -2.29
CA CYS A 94 -13.86 -1.39 -1.84
C CYS A 94 -14.66 -0.32 -2.60
N THR A 95 -14.09 0.42 -3.54
CA THR A 95 -14.85 1.41 -4.34
C THR A 95 -15.81 0.77 -5.33
N ASP A 96 -15.64 -0.50 -5.67
CA ASP A 96 -16.49 -1.24 -6.58
C ASP A 96 -17.17 -2.42 -5.85
N ASP A 97 -18.47 -2.30 -5.62
CA ASP A 97 -19.28 -3.32 -4.96
C ASP A 97 -19.47 -4.59 -5.80
N ALA A 98 -19.29 -4.51 -7.13
CA ALA A 98 -19.30 -5.69 -8.00
C ALA A 98 -18.16 -6.67 -7.69
N ASN A 99 -17.08 -6.19 -7.08
CA ASN A 99 -15.93 -7.00 -6.68
C ASN A 99 -16.10 -7.75 -5.35
N THR A 100 -17.26 -7.66 -4.70
CA THR A 100 -17.48 -8.22 -3.34
C THR A 100 -17.16 -9.72 -3.25
N ALA A 101 -17.49 -10.49 -4.28
CA ALA A 101 -17.26 -11.93 -4.28
C ALA A 101 -15.77 -12.31 -4.27
N VAL A 102 -14.91 -11.48 -4.87
CA VAL A 102 -13.46 -11.70 -4.98
C VAL A 102 -12.71 -11.05 -3.80
N SER A 103 -13.21 -9.91 -3.32
CA SER A 103 -12.53 -9.05 -2.34
C SER A 103 -13.26 -8.99 -0.99
N HIS A 104 -14.00 -10.05 -0.65
CA HIS A 104 -14.79 -10.12 0.58
C HIS A 104 -14.02 -9.71 1.85
N HIS A 105 -12.74 -10.09 1.96
CA HIS A 105 -11.91 -9.73 3.10
C HIS A 105 -11.66 -8.21 3.21
N SER A 106 -11.54 -7.48 2.09
CA SER A 106 -11.35 -6.03 2.10
C SER A 106 -12.60 -5.32 2.60
N PHE A 107 -13.79 -5.77 2.15
CA PHE A 107 -15.07 -5.25 2.63
C PHE A 107 -15.27 -5.53 4.11
N TYR A 108 -14.99 -6.78 4.56
CA TYR A 108 -15.12 -7.16 5.97
C TYR A 108 -14.21 -6.33 6.90
N ASN A 109 -12.99 -6.03 6.45
CA ASN A 109 -12.01 -5.28 7.22
C ASN A 109 -12.03 -3.76 6.93
N PHE A 110 -12.96 -3.29 6.09
CA PHE A 110 -12.97 -1.91 5.60
C PHE A 110 -12.86 -0.87 6.71
N GLY A 111 -13.69 -0.95 7.73
CA GLY A 111 -13.71 0.04 8.82
C GLY A 111 -12.38 0.12 9.56
N ASN A 112 -11.75 -1.02 9.84
CA ASN A 112 -10.44 -1.07 10.49
C ASN A 112 -9.33 -0.54 9.58
N ASN A 113 -9.36 -0.90 8.29
CA ASN A 113 -8.39 -0.44 7.31
C ASN A 113 -8.52 1.08 7.08
N LEU A 114 -9.76 1.57 6.93
CA LEU A 114 -10.05 3.01 6.79
C LEU A 114 -9.59 3.80 8.02
N ARG A 115 -9.90 3.29 9.22
CA ARG A 115 -9.45 3.93 10.46
C ARG A 115 -7.94 4.07 10.52
N LYS A 116 -7.20 2.98 10.32
CA LYS A 116 -5.73 2.99 10.36
C LYS A 116 -5.15 3.92 9.30
N PHE A 117 -5.70 3.88 8.10
CA PHE A 117 -5.29 4.76 7.01
C PHE A 117 -5.48 6.23 7.37
N LEU A 118 -6.69 6.61 7.81
CA LEU A 118 -7.00 8.00 8.16
C LEU A 118 -6.20 8.49 9.36
N GLU A 119 -5.97 7.66 10.37
CA GLU A 119 -5.13 8.03 11.52
C GLU A 119 -3.72 8.41 11.08
N ALA A 120 -3.09 7.62 10.20
CA ALA A 120 -1.75 7.91 9.69
C ALA A 120 -1.76 9.09 8.71
N PHE A 121 -2.64 9.07 7.70
CA PHE A 121 -2.75 10.10 6.67
C PHE A 121 -3.00 11.49 7.26
N LEU A 122 -3.98 11.59 8.14
CA LEU A 122 -4.35 12.86 8.77
C LEU A 122 -3.34 13.33 9.82
N PHE A 123 -2.61 12.40 10.46
CA PHE A 123 -1.51 12.79 11.32
C PHE A 123 -0.39 13.48 10.54
N PHE A 124 -0.01 12.95 9.39
CA PHE A 124 1.01 13.59 8.54
C PHE A 124 0.51 14.91 7.92
N LYS A 125 -0.77 15.00 7.60
CA LYS A 125 -1.36 16.23 7.06
C LYS A 125 -1.52 17.34 8.12
N TYR A 126 -1.86 16.96 9.35
CA TYR A 126 -2.05 17.87 10.49
C TYR A 126 -1.19 17.40 11.68
N PRO A 127 0.14 17.60 11.65
CA PRO A 127 1.11 16.92 12.54
C PRO A 127 1.16 17.48 13.97
N SER A 128 0.20 18.28 14.40
CA SER A 128 0.17 18.81 15.77
C SER A 128 -0.37 17.79 16.77
N ASN A 129 0.38 17.51 17.82
CA ASN A 129 -0.05 16.62 18.90
C ASN A 129 -1.23 17.17 19.72
N SER A 130 -1.51 18.48 19.65
CA SER A 130 -2.64 19.11 20.35
C SER A 130 -3.97 18.87 19.63
N ILE A 131 -3.96 18.43 18.37
CA ILE A 131 -5.17 18.19 17.56
C ILE A 131 -5.62 16.74 17.81
N LYS A 132 -6.81 16.59 18.43
CA LYS A 132 -7.44 15.28 18.61
C LYS A 132 -7.87 14.66 17.28
N LYS A 133 -8.04 13.34 17.23
CA LYS A 133 -8.44 12.55 16.05
C LYS A 133 -9.71 13.13 15.39
N ASP A 134 -10.76 13.34 16.15
CA ASP A 134 -12.04 13.84 15.62
C ASP A 134 -11.89 15.23 14.98
N LYS A 135 -11.05 16.09 15.58
CA LYS A 135 -10.77 17.40 15.00
C LYS A 135 -10.02 17.31 13.68
N ARG A 136 -9.12 16.34 13.50
CA ARG A 136 -8.45 16.10 12.20
C ARG A 136 -9.43 15.63 11.15
N LEU A 137 -10.36 14.74 11.50
CA LEU A 137 -11.44 14.30 10.61
C LEU A 137 -12.31 15.48 10.18
N HIS A 138 -12.73 16.35 11.11
CA HIS A 138 -13.48 17.58 10.78
C HIS A 138 -12.71 18.52 9.87
N LEU A 139 -11.44 18.77 10.14
CA LEU A 139 -10.59 19.61 9.28
C LEU A 139 -10.48 19.07 7.86
N PHE A 140 -10.50 17.75 7.72
CA PHE A 140 -10.35 17.11 6.42
C PHE A 140 -11.68 16.94 5.69
N PHE A 141 -12.71 16.42 6.32
CA PHE A 141 -14.00 16.15 5.66
C PHE A 141 -14.96 17.35 5.70
N GLY A 142 -14.71 18.35 6.55
CA GLY A 142 -15.60 19.49 6.75
C GLY A 142 -16.75 19.16 7.70
N ASP A 143 -17.68 20.11 7.80
CA ASP A 143 -18.86 20.02 8.68
C ASP A 143 -20.09 19.43 7.96
N GLU A 144 -19.94 18.82 6.81
CA GLU A 144 -21.03 18.09 6.16
C GLU A 144 -21.41 16.90 7.07
N ALA A 145 -22.46 17.14 7.88
CA ALA A 145 -22.87 16.28 8.98
C ALA A 145 -23.08 14.81 8.57
N GLY A 146 -23.52 14.56 7.34
CA GLY A 146 -23.70 13.20 6.82
C GLY A 146 -22.39 12.45 6.54
N ALA A 147 -21.44 13.15 5.92
CA ALA A 147 -20.17 12.54 5.49
C ALA A 147 -19.24 12.25 6.66
N PHE A 148 -19.11 13.22 7.58
CA PHE A 148 -18.34 13.02 8.82
C PHE A 148 -18.94 11.93 9.69
N SER A 149 -20.27 11.93 9.87
CA SER A 149 -20.99 10.93 10.65
C SER A 149 -20.78 9.53 10.07
N LEU A 150 -20.85 9.37 8.74
CA LEU A 150 -20.65 8.10 8.06
C LEU A 150 -19.24 7.56 8.26
N VAL A 151 -18.20 8.37 8.01
CA VAL A 151 -16.80 7.99 8.23
C VAL A 151 -16.55 7.68 9.69
N ASN A 152 -17.04 8.52 10.61
CA ASN A 152 -16.85 8.33 12.05
C ASN A 152 -17.57 7.07 12.55
N ARG A 153 -18.78 6.81 12.09
CA ARG A 153 -19.52 5.59 12.40
C ARG A 153 -18.73 4.36 11.95
N LEU A 154 -18.35 4.27 10.69
CA LEU A 154 -17.65 3.11 10.15
C LEU A 154 -16.27 2.90 10.76
N THR A 155 -15.56 3.98 11.15
CA THR A 155 -14.26 3.86 11.83
C THR A 155 -14.36 3.52 13.31
N ASN A 156 -15.44 3.89 13.99
CA ASN A 156 -15.64 3.65 15.42
C ASN A 156 -16.41 2.36 15.69
N GLU A 157 -17.42 2.04 14.91
CA GLU A 157 -18.22 0.81 15.04
C GLU A 157 -17.34 -0.46 15.02
N HIS A 158 -16.23 -0.46 14.29
CA HIS A 158 -15.29 -1.59 14.28
C HIS A 158 -14.29 -1.60 15.44
N SER A 159 -14.44 -0.71 16.43
CA SER A 159 -13.44 -0.54 17.50
C SER A 159 -13.90 -1.01 18.88
N HIS A 160 -15.19 -1.29 19.09
CA HIS A 160 -15.74 -1.64 20.40
C HIS A 160 -16.18 -3.10 20.44
N LEU A 161 -15.60 -3.86 21.39
CA LEU A 161 -15.90 -5.29 21.60
C LEU A 161 -17.35 -5.55 22.06
N GLU A 162 -17.97 -4.59 22.74
CA GLU A 162 -19.33 -4.74 23.28
C GLU A 162 -20.40 -4.88 22.19
N GLU A 163 -20.19 -4.29 21.02
CA GLU A 163 -21.10 -4.39 19.86
C GLU A 163 -20.78 -5.60 18.95
N PHE A 164 -19.78 -6.41 19.29
CA PHE A 164 -19.31 -7.51 18.45
C PHE A 164 -20.37 -8.61 18.29
N ILE A 165 -21.20 -8.85 19.29
CA ILE A 165 -22.24 -9.89 19.26
C ILE A 165 -23.37 -9.48 18.32
N ASP A 166 -23.80 -8.23 18.37
CA ASP A 166 -24.87 -7.71 17.50
C ASP A 166 -24.44 -7.65 16.04
N ARG A 167 -23.17 -7.36 15.78
CA ARG A 167 -22.60 -7.32 14.42
C ARG A 167 -22.46 -8.67 13.76
N GLY A 168 -22.19 -9.71 14.51
CA GLY A 168 -22.13 -11.08 13.97
C GLY A 168 -23.46 -11.52 13.33
N MET A 169 -24.53 -10.79 13.60
CA MET A 169 -25.89 -11.05 13.10
C MET A 169 -26.29 -10.12 11.93
N VAL A 170 -25.55 -9.04 11.66
CA VAL A 170 -25.90 -8.08 10.59
C VAL A 170 -25.05 -8.34 9.35
N PRO A 171 -25.68 -8.52 8.18
CA PRO A 171 -24.95 -8.61 6.91
C PRO A 171 -24.15 -7.34 6.64
N ILE A 172 -22.98 -7.51 5.99
CA ILE A 172 -22.17 -6.38 5.55
C ILE A 172 -22.91 -5.64 4.43
N ASP A 173 -23.14 -4.34 4.60
CA ASP A 173 -23.67 -3.49 3.53
C ASP A 173 -22.52 -3.04 2.61
N CYS A 174 -22.25 -3.84 1.58
CA CYS A 174 -21.20 -3.58 0.61
C CYS A 174 -21.45 -2.29 -0.19
N ALA A 175 -22.71 -1.92 -0.43
CA ALA A 175 -23.04 -0.70 -1.15
C ALA A 175 -22.76 0.56 -0.30
N GLU A 176 -23.01 0.50 1.00
CA GLU A 176 -22.62 1.58 1.93
C GLU A 176 -21.10 1.73 2.01
N ILE A 177 -20.39 0.61 2.11
CA ILE A 177 -18.92 0.60 2.12
C ILE A 177 -18.37 1.20 0.83
N ALA A 178 -18.88 0.80 -0.33
CA ALA A 178 -18.42 1.33 -1.62
C ALA A 178 -18.67 2.84 -1.76
N ARG A 179 -19.84 3.32 -1.32
CA ARG A 179 -20.12 4.77 -1.27
C ARG A 179 -19.16 5.51 -0.37
N THR A 180 -18.87 4.95 0.81
CA THR A 180 -17.93 5.57 1.76
C THR A 180 -16.50 5.59 1.23
N ALA A 181 -16.04 4.49 0.63
CA ALA A 181 -14.74 4.42 -0.02
C ALA A 181 -14.61 5.48 -1.11
N LYS A 182 -15.60 5.56 -2.01
CA LYS A 182 -15.64 6.61 -3.05
C LYS A 182 -15.60 8.01 -2.46
N PHE A 183 -16.42 8.28 -1.44
CA PHE A 183 -16.44 9.60 -0.79
C PHE A 183 -15.08 9.98 -0.19
N VAL A 184 -14.41 9.05 0.51
CA VAL A 184 -13.07 9.29 1.07
C VAL A 184 -12.07 9.61 -0.03
N LEU A 185 -12.04 8.81 -1.10
CA LEU A 185 -11.12 9.02 -2.22
C LEU A 185 -11.43 10.30 -3.00
N GLN A 186 -12.70 10.65 -3.21
CA GLN A 186 -13.12 11.94 -3.80
C GLN A 186 -12.61 13.14 -2.98
N THR A 187 -12.75 13.05 -1.65
CA THR A 187 -12.26 14.10 -0.75
C THR A 187 -10.74 14.22 -0.81
N MET A 188 -10.03 13.09 -0.88
CA MET A 188 -8.58 13.09 -1.07
C MET A 188 -8.19 13.72 -2.41
N LYS A 189 -8.82 13.31 -3.51
CA LYS A 189 -8.59 13.86 -4.86
C LYS A 189 -8.81 15.38 -4.89
N ALA A 190 -9.86 15.86 -4.23
CA ALA A 190 -10.20 17.29 -4.19
C ALA A 190 -9.25 18.13 -3.32
N LYS A 191 -8.80 17.59 -2.18
CA LYS A 191 -8.02 18.36 -1.19
C LYS A 191 -6.51 18.14 -1.27
N ASP A 192 -6.07 17.07 -1.91
CA ASP A 192 -4.66 16.69 -2.03
C ASP A 192 -4.44 15.84 -3.29
N PRO A 193 -4.66 16.43 -4.49
CA PRO A 193 -4.62 15.71 -5.75
C PRO A 193 -3.26 15.06 -6.01
N ASP A 194 -2.16 15.74 -5.68
CA ASP A 194 -0.82 15.20 -5.91
C ASP A 194 -0.58 13.94 -5.09
N GLN A 195 -0.91 13.96 -3.79
CA GLN A 195 -0.75 12.80 -2.93
C GLN A 195 -1.71 11.67 -3.34
N TYR A 196 -2.93 11.99 -3.74
CA TYR A 196 -3.90 11.02 -4.25
C TYR A 196 -3.39 10.29 -5.50
N HIS A 197 -2.88 11.00 -6.50
CA HIS A 197 -2.32 10.41 -7.72
C HIS A 197 -1.07 9.58 -7.44
N HIS A 198 -0.22 10.00 -6.49
CA HIS A 198 0.93 9.22 -6.08
C HIS A 198 0.53 7.93 -5.34
N PHE A 199 -0.54 7.93 -4.56
CA PHE A 199 -1.08 6.69 -4.00
C PHE A 199 -1.57 5.74 -5.09
N LEU A 200 -2.38 6.20 -6.05
CA LEU A 200 -2.84 5.38 -7.19
C LEU A 200 -1.65 4.78 -7.95
N SER A 201 -0.66 5.59 -8.27
CA SER A 201 0.56 5.15 -8.95
C SER A 201 1.31 4.08 -8.15
N SER A 202 1.35 4.21 -6.82
CA SER A 202 2.07 3.28 -5.95
C SER A 202 1.46 1.90 -5.87
N ILE A 203 0.16 1.78 -6.15
CA ILE A 203 -0.58 0.51 -6.19
C ILE A 203 -0.89 0.05 -7.62
N ASN A 204 -0.41 0.77 -8.63
CA ASN A 204 -0.69 0.54 -10.06
C ASN A 204 -2.20 0.47 -10.37
N ALA A 205 -3.00 1.27 -9.70
CA ALA A 205 -4.45 1.28 -9.85
C ALA A 205 -4.93 2.39 -10.79
N VAL A 206 -6.09 2.13 -11.40
CA VAL A 206 -6.83 3.13 -12.17
C VAL A 206 -7.63 4.01 -11.21
N ASP A 207 -7.78 5.28 -11.54
CA ASP A 207 -8.59 6.20 -10.76
C ASP A 207 -10.08 5.79 -10.81
N PRO A 208 -10.68 5.41 -9.65
CA PRO A 208 -12.10 5.03 -9.60
C PRO A 208 -13.03 6.24 -9.57
N ILE A 209 -12.46 7.46 -9.45
CA ILE A 209 -13.20 8.70 -9.33
C ILE A 209 -13.12 9.45 -10.65
N PRO A 210 -14.23 9.54 -11.42
CA PRO A 210 -14.23 10.30 -12.67
C PRO A 210 -13.87 11.76 -12.40
N ASP A 211 -13.15 12.36 -13.35
CA ASP A 211 -12.94 13.80 -13.31
C ASP A 211 -14.30 14.46 -13.46
N CYS A 212 -14.64 15.37 -12.54
CA CYS A 212 -15.80 16.22 -12.74
C CYS A 212 -15.57 16.98 -14.06
N LEU A 213 -16.39 16.68 -15.07
CA LEU A 213 -16.44 17.51 -16.27
C LEU A 213 -16.78 18.91 -15.79
N THR A 214 -15.77 19.80 -15.79
CA THR A 214 -15.92 21.23 -15.55
C THR A 214 -16.78 21.89 -16.61
#